data_eee51e913257d356cccd5869dd3d18df
#
_entry.id   eee51e913257d356cccd5869dd3d18df
#
_cell.length_a   1.000
_cell.length_b   1.000
_cell.length_c   1.000
_cell.angle_alpha   90.00
_cell.angle_beta   90.00
_cell.angle_gamma   90.00
#
_symmetry.space_group_name_H-M   'P 1'
#
loop_
_entity.id
_entity.type
_entity.pdbx_description
1 polymer ?
#
loop_
_entity_poly.entity_id
_entity_poly.type
_entity_poly.pdbx_seq_one_letter_code
_entity_poly.pdbx_strand_id
1 'polypeptide(L)'
;MNVSRKFFNNKKILIYGMGKSGFSSYHFLKKKNYIKIYDDKKKIIKNKSIKKFFLEKSKIPKIKFDYIIISPGINVNKCNLKNYLK
;
A
#
# COMPACT_ATOMS: atom_id res chain seq x y z
N MET A 1 -4.87 16.10 0.98
CA MET A 1 -5.44 15.12 1.91
C MET A 1 -5.40 15.69 3.31
N ASN A 2 -6.57 15.88 3.93
CA ASN A 2 -6.70 16.53 5.23
C ASN A 2 -6.68 15.57 6.40
N VAL A 3 -5.94 14.50 6.28
CA VAL A 3 -5.86 13.50 7.34
C VAL A 3 -4.72 13.87 8.27
N SER A 4 -5.02 14.02 9.55
CA SER A 4 -4.00 14.27 10.57
C SER A 4 -3.00 13.13 10.62
N ARG A 5 -1.70 13.45 10.70
CA ARG A 5 -0.67 12.42 10.87
C ARG A 5 -0.86 11.61 12.15
N LYS A 6 -1.44 12.20 13.18
CA LYS A 6 -1.73 11.50 14.44
C LYS A 6 -2.67 10.32 14.25
N PHE A 7 -3.60 10.43 13.28
CA PHE A 7 -4.55 9.38 12.99
C PHE A 7 -3.87 8.10 12.50
N PHE A 8 -2.74 8.23 11.81
CA PHE A 8 -2.03 7.11 11.22
C PHE A 8 -0.69 6.83 11.89
N ASN A 9 -0.54 7.08 13.20
CA ASN A 9 0.70 6.74 13.88
C ASN A 9 0.69 5.30 14.37
N ASN A 10 1.82 4.61 14.19
CA ASN A 10 2.05 3.24 14.67
C ASN A 10 1.02 2.25 14.11
N LYS A 11 0.63 2.43 12.85
CA LYS A 11 -0.32 1.55 12.18
C LYS A 11 0.39 0.66 11.16
N LYS A 12 -0.20 -0.50 10.90
CA LYS A 12 0.23 -1.36 9.80
C LYS A 12 -0.61 -1.03 8.57
N ILE A 13 0.03 -0.53 7.54
CA ILE A 13 -0.66 0.00 6.35
C ILE A 13 -0.14 -0.69 5.11
N LEU A 14 -1.06 -1.17 4.29
CA LEU A 14 -0.75 -1.67 2.95
C LEU A 14 -1.14 -0.59 1.95
N ILE A 15 -0.21 -0.19 1.10
CA ILE A 15 -0.49 0.74 0.01
C ILE A 15 -0.58 -0.08 -1.27
N TYR A 16 -1.77 -0.10 -1.86
CA TYR A 16 -2.06 -0.85 -3.08
C TYR A 16 -2.10 0.11 -4.26
N GLY A 17 -1.16 -0.07 -5.17
CA GLY A 17 -0.98 0.82 -6.31
C GLY A 17 0.11 1.84 -6.05
N MET A 18 1.23 1.74 -6.78
CA MET A 18 2.40 2.59 -6.57
C MET A 18 2.64 3.57 -7.73
N GLY A 19 1.54 4.05 -8.33
CA GLY A 19 1.60 5.23 -9.19
C GLY A 19 1.81 6.49 -8.34
N LYS A 20 1.47 7.66 -8.90
CA LYS A 20 1.68 8.93 -8.20
C LYS A 20 1.01 8.99 -6.84
N SER A 21 -0.26 8.54 -6.75
CA SER A 21 -1.01 8.59 -5.49
C SER A 21 -0.40 7.69 -4.43
N GLY A 22 -0.06 6.45 -4.81
CA GLY A 22 0.54 5.51 -3.87
C GLY A 22 1.89 5.97 -3.39
N PHE A 23 2.70 6.51 -4.29
CA PHE A 23 4.02 7.04 -3.96
C PHE A 23 3.90 8.20 -2.97
N SER A 24 2.95 9.10 -3.18
CA SER A 24 2.70 10.22 -2.27
C SER A 24 2.24 9.75 -0.90
N SER A 25 1.34 8.76 -0.85
CA SER A 25 0.88 8.18 0.40
C SER A 25 2.03 7.53 1.15
N TYR A 26 2.90 6.81 0.46
CA TYR A 26 4.07 6.19 1.06
C TYR A 26 4.95 7.24 1.74
N HIS A 27 5.29 8.32 1.04
CA HIS A 27 6.13 9.37 1.60
C HIS A 27 5.48 10.07 2.78
N PHE A 28 4.17 10.26 2.74
CA PHE A 28 3.43 10.91 3.82
C PHE A 28 3.42 10.05 5.08
N LEU A 29 3.34 8.73 4.96
CA LEU A 29 3.06 7.84 6.08
C LEU A 29 4.27 7.07 6.60
N LYS A 30 5.37 7.05 5.87
CA LYS A 30 6.48 6.12 6.13
C LYS A 30 7.17 6.29 7.48
N LYS A 31 7.21 7.49 8.03
CA LYS A 31 8.03 7.77 9.22
C LYS A 31 7.51 7.14 10.51
N LYS A 32 6.20 7.00 10.63
CA LYS A 32 5.58 6.59 11.90
C LYS A 32 4.70 5.37 11.79
N ASN A 33 4.77 4.65 10.66
CA ASN A 33 3.93 3.50 10.41
C ASN A 33 4.73 2.37 9.81
N TYR A 34 4.23 1.15 10.01
CA TYR A 34 4.74 -0.03 9.33
C TYR A 34 4.06 -0.09 7.95
N ILE A 35 4.84 0.14 6.91
CA ILE A 35 4.31 0.24 5.54
C ILE A 35 4.77 -0.96 4.73
N LYS A 36 3.81 -1.58 4.03
CA LYS A 36 4.09 -2.50 2.93
C LYS A 36 3.40 -1.98 1.69
N ILE A 37 3.94 -2.31 0.54
CA ILE A 37 3.40 -1.85 -0.74
C ILE A 37 3.12 -3.03 -1.63
N TYR A 38 2.15 -2.86 -2.51
CA TYR A 38 1.81 -3.84 -3.54
C TYR A 38 1.30 -3.15 -4.78
N ASP A 39 1.60 -3.71 -5.93
CA ASP A 39 1.05 -3.27 -7.20
C ASP A 39 0.90 -4.49 -8.09
N ASP A 40 -0.22 -4.56 -8.83
CA ASP A 40 -0.45 -5.64 -9.79
C ASP A 40 0.67 -5.70 -10.83
N LYS A 41 1.26 -4.55 -11.12
CA LYS A 41 2.38 -4.42 -12.04
C LYS A 41 3.65 -4.13 -11.25
N LYS A 42 4.33 -5.18 -10.80
CA LYS A 42 5.55 -5.03 -10.01
C LYS A 42 6.59 -4.13 -10.68
N LYS A 43 6.62 -4.13 -12.01
CA LYS A 43 7.60 -3.34 -12.79
C LYS A 43 7.48 -1.83 -12.57
N ILE A 44 6.32 -1.34 -12.11
CA ILE A 44 6.14 0.09 -11.86
C ILE A 44 6.99 0.57 -10.68
N ILE A 45 7.39 -0.35 -9.81
CA ILE A 45 8.19 -0.02 -8.64
C ILE A 45 9.67 -0.10 -9.01
N LYS A 46 10.22 1.03 -9.46
CA LYS A 46 11.61 1.10 -9.94
C LYS A 46 12.61 1.51 -8.87
N ASN A 47 12.15 2.20 -7.84
CA ASN A 47 13.03 2.70 -6.78
C ASN A 47 13.39 1.56 -5.82
N LYS A 48 14.68 1.23 -5.73
CA LYS A 48 15.15 0.12 -4.89
C LYS A 48 14.86 0.32 -3.41
N SER A 49 14.91 1.56 -2.93
CA SER A 49 14.65 1.84 -1.51
C SER A 49 13.20 1.62 -1.14
N ILE A 50 12.28 1.75 -2.08
CA ILE A 50 10.86 1.48 -1.87
C ILE A 50 10.55 0.02 -2.17
N LYS A 51 11.20 -0.57 -3.15
CA LYS A 51 10.97 -1.95 -3.58
C LYS A 51 11.15 -2.96 -2.44
N LYS A 52 12.02 -2.68 -1.50
CA LYS A 52 12.23 -3.56 -0.34
C LYS A 52 10.98 -3.70 0.54
N PHE A 53 10.03 -2.78 0.45
CA PHE A 53 8.77 -2.86 1.17
C PHE A 53 7.68 -3.60 0.41
N PHE A 54 7.97 -4.04 -0.83
CA PHE A 54 7.02 -4.80 -1.63
C PHE A 54 6.73 -6.14 -0.95
N LEU A 55 5.44 -6.46 -0.84
CA LEU A 55 4.99 -7.72 -0.24
C LEU A 55 4.33 -8.57 -1.31
N GLU A 56 4.77 -9.81 -1.44
CA GLU A 56 4.18 -10.74 -2.40
C GLU A 56 2.71 -11.00 -2.07
N LYS A 57 1.90 -11.20 -3.11
CA LYS A 57 0.45 -11.42 -2.98
C LYS A 57 0.12 -12.50 -1.96
N SER A 58 0.85 -13.60 -1.98
CA SER A 58 0.60 -14.74 -1.10
C SER A 58 0.83 -14.42 0.39
N LYS A 59 1.64 -13.41 0.67
CA LYS A 59 1.98 -13.03 2.04
C LYS A 59 1.04 -11.97 2.63
N ILE A 60 0.28 -11.28 1.77
CA ILE A 60 -0.59 -10.19 2.22
C ILE A 60 -1.63 -10.63 3.24
N PRO A 61 -2.37 -11.75 3.03
CA PRO A 61 -3.37 -12.17 4.00
C PRO A 61 -2.78 -12.61 5.35
N LYS A 62 -1.48 -12.85 5.41
CA LYS A 62 -0.82 -13.27 6.64
C LYS A 62 -0.54 -12.12 7.60
N ILE A 63 -0.68 -10.88 7.15
CA ILE A 63 -0.47 -9.69 7.94
C ILE A 63 -1.81 -9.01 8.17
N LYS A 64 -2.09 -8.68 9.43
CA LYS A 64 -3.29 -7.94 9.76
C LYS A 64 -3.00 -6.45 9.63
N PHE A 65 -3.41 -5.87 8.51
CA PHE A 65 -3.25 -4.43 8.28
C PHE A 65 -4.37 -3.65 8.97
N ASP A 66 -4.01 -2.52 9.55
CA ASP A 66 -4.99 -1.59 10.12
C ASP A 66 -5.70 -0.82 9.02
N TYR A 67 -4.99 -0.47 7.95
CA TYR A 67 -5.54 0.26 6.81
C TYR A 67 -4.99 -0.26 5.52
N ILE A 68 -5.80 -0.20 4.48
CA ILE A 68 -5.36 -0.48 3.11
C ILE A 68 -5.70 0.75 2.28
N ILE A 69 -4.67 1.39 1.75
CA ILE A 69 -4.82 2.57 0.90
C ILE A 69 -4.77 2.11 -0.54
N ILE A 70 -5.87 2.32 -1.26
CA ILE A 70 -6.03 1.86 -2.63
C ILE A 70 -6.01 3.07 -3.57
N SER A 71 -5.13 3.03 -4.57
CA SER A 71 -5.08 4.08 -5.59
C SER A 71 -6.37 4.15 -6.40
N PRO A 72 -6.83 5.35 -6.76
CA PRO A 72 -8.12 5.52 -7.46
C PRO A 72 -8.23 4.75 -8.78
N GLY A 73 -7.12 4.49 -9.46
CA GLY A 73 -7.12 3.77 -10.72
C GLY A 73 -7.33 2.27 -10.62
N ILE A 74 -7.35 1.71 -9.42
CA ILE A 74 -7.48 0.27 -9.23
C ILE A 74 -8.96 -0.11 -9.19
N ASN A 75 -9.35 -1.04 -10.07
CA ASN A 75 -10.69 -1.62 -10.04
C ASN A 75 -10.70 -2.78 -9.04
N VAL A 76 -11.28 -2.56 -7.86
CA VAL A 76 -11.27 -3.55 -6.77
C VAL A 76 -12.01 -4.84 -7.11
N ASN A 77 -12.86 -4.82 -8.14
CA ASN A 77 -13.59 -6.01 -8.57
C ASN A 77 -12.81 -6.87 -9.56
N LYS A 78 -11.72 -6.34 -10.13
CA LYS A 78 -10.93 -7.01 -11.18
C LYS A 78 -9.44 -7.07 -10.89
N CYS A 79 -9.01 -6.61 -9.73
CA CYS A 79 -7.59 -6.56 -9.39
C CYS A 79 -7.11 -7.89 -8.80
N ASN A 80 -5.77 -8.03 -8.69
CA ASN A 80 -5.17 -9.24 -8.16
C ASN A 80 -5.58 -9.55 -6.71
N LEU A 81 -5.92 -8.52 -5.93
CA LEU A 81 -6.30 -8.67 -4.54
C LEU A 81 -7.80 -8.67 -4.31
N LYS A 82 -8.61 -8.84 -5.36
CA LYS A 82 -10.06 -8.75 -5.23
C LYS A 82 -10.66 -9.65 -4.14
N ASN A 83 -10.15 -10.85 -4.01
CA ASN A 83 -10.66 -11.80 -3.00
C ASN A 83 -10.25 -11.39 -1.59
N TYR A 84 -9.06 -10.83 -1.44
CA TYR A 84 -8.60 -10.33 -0.16
C TYR A 84 -9.39 -9.10 0.30
N LEU A 85 -9.76 -8.23 -0.65
CA LEU A 85 -10.45 -6.97 -0.34
C LEU A 85 -11.94 -7.10 -0.08
N LYS A 86 -12.50 -8.27 -0.31
CA LYS A 86 -13.93 -8.51 -0.04
C LYS A 86 -14.26 -8.48 1.46
#